data_c6c3e7c913fc17480fbdf0e1a9deeb02
#
_entry.id   c6c3e7c913fc17480fbdf0e1a9deeb02
#
_cell.length_a   1.000
_cell.length_b   1.000
_cell.length_c   1.000
_cell.angle_alpha   90.00
_cell.angle_beta   90.00
_cell.angle_gamma   90.00
#
_symmetry.space_group_name_H-M   'P 1'
#
loop_
_entity.id
_entity.type
_entity.pdbx_description
1 polymer ?
#
loop_
_entity_poly.entity_id
_entity_poly.type
_entity_poly.pdbx_seq_one_letter_code
_entity_poly.pdbx_strand_id
1 'polypeptide(L)'
;MYKRQSINLVAASFCEAFMAEGDEVIVSVMEHHSNIVPWQLQAAKRGIALKVIPMDDSGKLDMQAYEQLFSERTKIVSVAHVSNTLGTVNPVKEIVRIAHEHGVPVLVDGAQSTPHFAIDVQSIDCDFFAFSGHKIYGPTGIGVLYGKEEWLDRMPPYQGGGEMIESVSFEKTTFEKLPFKFEAGTPDYVATHGLATALNYVSALGMDNIAAHERELTDYCMKRLAEIDGMRLFGTTEGKDAVVSFLVGDIHHLDMGTLLDRLGIAVRTGHHCAQPVMDRFGIQGMVRASFGLYNTKEEVDALV
;
A
#
# COMPACT_ATOMS: atom_id res chain seq x y z
N MET A 1 7.52 -3.19 -13.37
CA MET A 1 7.97 -3.24 -11.94
C MET A 1 6.75 -3.50 -11.06
N TYR A 2 6.83 -4.37 -10.03
CA TYR A 2 5.74 -4.48 -9.03
C TYR A 2 5.84 -3.37 -8.00
N LYS A 3 4.73 -3.02 -7.32
CA LYS A 3 4.71 -2.06 -6.21
C LYS A 3 5.83 -2.31 -5.18
N ARG A 4 6.04 -3.57 -4.76
CA ARG A 4 7.12 -3.90 -3.82
C ARG A 4 8.52 -3.59 -4.37
N GLN A 5 8.75 -3.73 -5.68
CA GLN A 5 10.01 -3.33 -6.30
C GLN A 5 10.15 -1.81 -6.32
N SER A 6 9.06 -1.08 -6.56
CA SER A 6 9.01 0.38 -6.48
C SER A 6 9.39 0.89 -5.09
N ILE A 7 8.80 0.30 -4.03
CA ILE A 7 9.14 0.67 -2.64
C ILE A 7 10.60 0.29 -2.31
N ASN A 8 11.09 -0.88 -2.77
CA ASN A 8 12.50 -1.26 -2.60
C ASN A 8 13.45 -0.30 -3.32
N LEU A 9 13.09 0.15 -4.54
CA LEU A 9 13.85 1.15 -5.28
C LEU A 9 13.95 2.45 -4.47
N VAL A 10 12.81 2.99 -4.03
CA VAL A 10 12.81 4.22 -3.21
C VAL A 10 13.62 4.00 -1.94
N ALA A 11 13.37 2.93 -1.18
CA ALA A 11 14.10 2.67 0.06
C ALA A 11 15.61 2.58 -0.15
N ALA A 12 16.07 1.86 -1.18
CA ALA A 12 17.50 1.70 -1.44
C ALA A 12 18.16 2.99 -1.94
N SER A 13 17.61 3.57 -3.02
CA SER A 13 18.21 4.73 -3.68
C SER A 13 18.05 6.02 -2.85
N PHE A 14 16.91 6.19 -2.16
CA PHE A 14 16.72 7.32 -1.25
C PHE A 14 17.66 7.26 -0.05
N CYS A 15 17.75 6.10 0.61
CA CYS A 15 18.68 5.95 1.73
C CYS A 15 20.14 6.15 1.31
N GLU A 16 20.50 5.74 0.09
CA GLU A 16 21.86 5.94 -0.43
C GLU A 16 22.19 7.41 -0.66
N ALA A 17 21.22 8.17 -1.18
CA ALA A 17 21.43 9.58 -1.53
C ALA A 17 21.31 10.53 -0.33
N PHE A 18 20.42 10.23 0.65
CA PHE A 18 19.94 11.24 1.59
C PHE A 18 20.00 10.83 3.06
N MET A 19 20.38 9.57 3.38
CA MET A 19 20.34 9.09 4.77
C MET A 19 21.69 8.62 5.28
N ALA A 20 21.98 8.97 6.53
CA ALA A 20 23.16 8.55 7.29
C ALA A 20 22.74 7.68 8.50
N GLU A 21 23.73 7.14 9.22
CA GLU A 21 23.52 6.41 10.47
C GLU A 21 22.78 7.27 11.49
N GLY A 22 21.75 6.69 12.11
CA GLY A 22 20.88 7.35 13.08
C GLY A 22 19.76 8.20 12.48
N ASP A 23 19.65 8.32 11.15
CA ASP A 23 18.49 8.94 10.52
C ASP A 23 17.25 8.04 10.65
N GLU A 24 16.08 8.62 10.46
CA GLU A 24 14.79 8.00 10.80
C GLU A 24 13.84 7.96 9.60
N VAL A 25 13.11 6.84 9.52
CA VAL A 25 11.97 6.64 8.62
C VAL A 25 10.71 6.49 9.47
N ILE A 26 9.65 7.24 9.16
CA ILE A 26 8.34 7.04 9.79
C ILE A 26 7.49 6.15 8.89
N VAL A 27 6.94 5.08 9.49
CA VAL A 27 5.95 4.17 8.87
C VAL A 27 4.72 4.05 9.75
N SER A 28 3.60 3.53 9.25
CA SER A 28 2.46 3.25 10.13
C SER A 28 2.46 1.79 10.64
N VAL A 29 1.75 1.54 11.74
CA VAL A 29 1.57 0.19 12.30
C VAL A 29 0.78 -0.73 11.37
N MET A 30 0.00 -0.17 10.44
CA MET A 30 -0.85 -0.93 9.51
C MET A 30 -0.20 -1.23 8.14
N GLU A 31 1.11 -0.99 8.01
CA GLU A 31 1.79 -1.20 6.74
C GLU A 31 1.79 -2.66 6.31
N HIS A 32 1.61 -2.88 5.00
CA HIS A 32 1.92 -4.16 4.40
C HIS A 32 3.43 -4.45 4.52
N HIS A 33 3.84 -5.71 4.69
CA HIS A 33 5.25 -6.11 4.84
C HIS A 33 6.15 -5.52 3.74
N SER A 34 5.64 -5.30 2.52
CA SER A 34 6.41 -4.66 1.44
C SER A 34 6.73 -3.19 1.67
N ASN A 35 6.11 -2.55 2.66
CA ASN A 35 6.41 -1.18 3.09
C ASN A 35 7.03 -1.11 4.50
N ILE A 36 7.40 -2.26 5.07
CA ILE A 36 8.18 -2.37 6.32
C ILE A 36 9.56 -2.94 6.01
N VAL A 37 9.59 -4.13 5.40
CA VAL A 37 10.82 -4.91 5.21
C VAL A 37 11.90 -4.17 4.42
N PRO A 38 11.60 -3.43 3.32
CA PRO A 38 12.63 -2.66 2.64
C PRO A 38 13.35 -1.65 3.55
N TRP A 39 12.63 -0.98 4.42
CA TRP A 39 13.19 -0.04 5.40
C TRP A 39 14.00 -0.75 6.48
N GLN A 40 13.54 -1.91 6.98
CA GLN A 40 14.31 -2.75 7.91
C GLN A 40 15.63 -3.24 7.30
N LEU A 41 15.64 -3.59 6.00
CA LEU A 41 16.88 -3.95 5.30
C LEU A 41 17.85 -2.76 5.22
N GLN A 42 17.35 -1.54 5.01
CA GLN A 42 18.20 -0.34 5.08
C GLN A 42 18.63 -0.03 6.52
N ALA A 43 17.77 -0.23 7.51
CA ALA A 43 18.12 -0.09 8.92
C ALA A 43 19.28 -1.01 9.31
N ALA A 44 19.20 -2.29 8.96
CA ALA A 44 20.28 -3.25 9.21
C ALA A 44 21.59 -2.91 8.47
N LYS A 45 21.49 -2.33 7.27
CA LYS A 45 22.65 -2.02 6.42
C LYS A 45 23.32 -0.68 6.78
N ARG A 46 22.55 0.32 7.21
CA ARG A 46 22.98 1.72 7.32
C ARG A 46 22.83 2.31 8.74
N GLY A 47 22.26 1.55 9.69
CA GLY A 47 22.04 2.06 11.06
C GLY A 47 20.92 3.11 11.17
N ILE A 48 19.97 3.14 10.23
CA ILE A 48 18.79 4.01 10.35
C ILE A 48 17.74 3.39 11.27
N ALA A 49 16.81 4.21 11.78
CA ALA A 49 15.75 3.79 12.69
C ALA A 49 14.37 3.87 12.06
N LEU A 50 13.46 2.96 12.42
CA LEU A 50 12.05 3.03 12.07
C LEU A 50 11.25 3.57 13.25
N LYS A 51 10.46 4.61 13.01
CA LYS A 51 9.43 5.13 13.92
C LYS A 51 8.05 4.74 13.41
N VAL A 52 7.13 4.41 14.31
CA VAL A 52 5.85 3.83 13.94
C VAL A 52 4.70 4.71 14.41
N ILE A 53 3.84 5.13 13.49
CA ILE A 53 2.59 5.81 13.80
C ILE A 53 1.63 4.78 14.39
N PRO A 54 1.14 4.95 15.62
CA PRO A 54 0.19 4.03 16.22
C PRO A 54 -1.21 4.20 15.64
N MET A 55 -2.11 3.26 15.95
CA MET A 55 -3.53 3.34 15.64
C MET A 55 -4.38 3.02 16.87
N ASP A 56 -5.62 3.50 16.87
CA ASP A 56 -6.63 3.18 17.86
C ASP A 56 -7.30 1.80 17.59
N ASP A 57 -8.27 1.43 18.43
CA ASP A 57 -8.98 0.16 18.32
C ASP A 57 -9.92 0.09 17.10
N SER A 58 -10.31 1.23 16.55
CA SER A 58 -11.08 1.29 15.30
C SER A 58 -10.21 1.05 14.06
N GLY A 59 -8.90 1.14 14.20
CA GLY A 59 -7.93 1.08 13.11
C GLY A 59 -7.64 2.45 12.46
N LYS A 60 -7.92 3.55 13.15
CA LYS A 60 -7.58 4.91 12.73
C LYS A 60 -6.18 5.29 13.23
N LEU A 61 -5.36 5.90 12.38
CA LEU A 61 -4.04 6.40 12.78
C LEU A 61 -4.15 7.55 13.79
N ASP A 62 -3.28 7.54 14.79
CA ASP A 62 -3.13 8.63 15.76
C ASP A 62 -2.29 9.76 15.14
N MET A 63 -2.98 10.77 14.61
CA MET A 63 -2.32 11.90 13.95
C MET A 63 -1.59 12.82 14.93
N GLN A 64 -1.99 12.87 16.22
CA GLN A 64 -1.27 13.62 17.23
C GLN A 64 0.07 12.95 17.56
N ALA A 65 0.06 11.62 17.71
CA ALA A 65 1.30 10.86 17.87
C ALA A 65 2.20 10.99 16.64
N TYR A 66 1.61 11.01 15.42
CA TYR A 66 2.38 11.21 14.18
C TYR A 66 3.18 12.51 14.19
N GLU A 67 2.56 13.63 14.54
CA GLU A 67 3.24 14.94 14.63
C GLU A 67 4.42 14.91 15.63
N GLN A 68 4.30 14.13 16.72
CA GLN A 68 5.34 14.01 17.73
C GLN A 68 6.50 13.10 17.33
N LEU A 69 6.37 12.31 16.25
CA LEU A 69 7.43 11.43 15.77
C LEU A 69 8.55 12.19 15.04
N PHE A 70 8.29 13.39 14.54
CA PHE A 70 9.30 14.13 13.77
C PHE A 70 10.45 14.61 14.63
N SER A 71 11.66 14.52 14.07
CA SER A 71 12.90 15.06 14.61
C SER A 71 13.77 15.57 13.46
N GLU A 72 14.90 16.22 13.75
CA GLU A 72 15.90 16.62 12.75
C GLU A 72 16.48 15.44 11.95
N ARG A 73 16.36 14.22 12.50
CA ARG A 73 16.81 12.97 11.87
C ARG A 73 15.78 12.33 10.97
N THR A 74 14.52 12.75 11.02
CA THR A 74 13.47 12.22 10.15
C THR A 74 13.72 12.63 8.71
N LYS A 75 13.85 11.65 7.79
CA LYS A 75 14.20 11.91 6.39
C LYS A 75 13.10 11.55 5.40
N ILE A 76 12.23 10.61 5.73
CA ILE A 76 11.12 10.18 4.86
C ILE A 76 10.00 9.58 5.69
N VAL A 77 8.76 9.78 5.24
CA VAL A 77 7.56 9.09 5.71
C VAL A 77 7.13 8.09 4.63
N SER A 78 6.77 6.87 5.01
CA SER A 78 6.30 5.85 4.08
C SER A 78 5.05 5.17 4.62
N VAL A 79 3.89 5.44 4.01
CA VAL A 79 2.58 5.03 4.53
C VAL A 79 1.65 4.47 3.45
N ALA A 80 0.81 3.51 3.84
CA ALA A 80 -0.26 3.01 2.99
C ALA A 80 -1.39 4.05 2.90
N HIS A 81 -1.93 4.24 1.71
CA HIS A 81 -3.13 5.04 1.51
C HIS A 81 -4.36 4.34 2.08
N VAL A 82 -4.48 3.04 1.79
CA VAL A 82 -5.55 2.18 2.32
C VAL A 82 -4.92 0.92 2.92
N SER A 83 -5.33 0.57 4.13
CA SER A 83 -4.91 -0.66 4.79
C SER A 83 -5.47 -1.89 4.07
N ASN A 84 -4.60 -2.78 3.62
CA ASN A 84 -5.01 -4.04 2.99
C ASN A 84 -5.66 -5.03 3.95
N THR A 85 -5.59 -4.76 5.24
CA THR A 85 -6.12 -5.62 6.31
C THR A 85 -7.40 -5.06 6.91
N LEU A 86 -7.42 -3.75 7.19
CA LEU A 86 -8.52 -3.09 7.89
C LEU A 86 -9.50 -2.38 6.95
N GLY A 87 -9.09 -2.06 5.72
CA GLY A 87 -9.83 -1.20 4.80
C GLY A 87 -9.80 0.28 5.20
N THR A 88 -9.14 0.65 6.27
CA THR A 88 -8.99 2.05 6.71
C THR A 88 -8.36 2.88 5.60
N VAL A 89 -9.03 3.97 5.23
CA VAL A 89 -8.50 4.99 4.32
C VAL A 89 -7.74 6.02 5.17
N ASN A 90 -6.44 6.07 5.03
CA ASN A 90 -5.59 6.98 5.77
C ASN A 90 -5.66 8.41 5.21
N PRO A 91 -5.56 9.45 6.04
CA PRO A 91 -5.63 10.85 5.63
C PRO A 91 -4.30 11.31 4.99
N VAL A 92 -3.94 10.71 3.84
CA VAL A 92 -2.61 10.91 3.23
C VAL A 92 -2.33 12.35 2.85
N LYS A 93 -3.33 13.16 2.49
CA LYS A 93 -3.14 14.59 2.24
C LYS A 93 -2.67 15.33 3.50
N GLU A 94 -3.25 15.00 4.65
CA GLU A 94 -2.85 15.58 5.92
C GLU A 94 -1.46 15.07 6.35
N ILE A 95 -1.21 13.77 6.17
CA ILE A 95 0.11 13.17 6.43
C ILE A 95 1.19 13.87 5.61
N VAL A 96 0.95 14.09 4.31
CA VAL A 96 1.87 14.79 3.41
C VAL A 96 2.06 16.24 3.85
N ARG A 97 0.98 16.97 4.14
CA ARG A 97 1.08 18.37 4.60
C ARG A 97 1.96 18.49 5.84
N ILE A 98 1.72 17.67 6.86
CA ILE A 98 2.50 17.69 8.11
C ILE A 98 3.97 17.34 7.83
N ALA A 99 4.24 16.29 7.02
CA ALA A 99 5.61 15.92 6.67
C ALA A 99 6.35 17.06 5.95
N HIS A 100 5.68 17.72 5.00
CA HIS A 100 6.25 18.84 4.25
C HIS A 100 6.52 20.07 5.13
N GLU A 101 5.74 20.31 6.16
CA GLU A 101 6.01 21.36 7.16
C GLU A 101 7.33 21.13 7.91
N HIS A 102 7.75 19.86 8.01
CA HIS A 102 9.05 19.44 8.54
C HIS A 102 10.13 19.28 7.46
N GLY A 103 9.84 19.57 6.19
CA GLY A 103 10.75 19.38 5.05
C GLY A 103 11.02 17.91 4.71
N VAL A 104 10.11 17.00 5.07
CA VAL A 104 10.25 15.54 4.92
C VAL A 104 9.37 15.03 3.78
N PRO A 105 9.93 14.34 2.77
CA PRO A 105 9.17 13.76 1.67
C PRO A 105 8.35 12.54 2.11
N VAL A 106 7.30 12.23 1.32
CA VAL A 106 6.36 11.14 1.61
C VAL A 106 6.24 10.16 0.45
N LEU A 107 6.45 8.87 0.74
CA LEU A 107 6.07 7.75 -0.13
C LEU A 107 4.70 7.23 0.28
N VAL A 108 3.78 7.16 -0.67
CA VAL A 108 2.44 6.58 -0.48
C VAL A 108 2.35 5.23 -1.18
N ASP A 109 2.08 4.17 -0.41
CA ASP A 109 1.68 2.86 -0.94
C ASP A 109 0.20 2.91 -1.36
N GLY A 110 -0.03 3.10 -2.66
CA GLY A 110 -1.36 3.19 -3.27
C GLY A 110 -1.94 1.86 -3.74
N ALA A 111 -1.36 0.73 -3.34
CA ALA A 111 -1.74 -0.58 -3.89
C ALA A 111 -3.20 -0.97 -3.60
N GLN A 112 -3.78 -0.49 -2.52
CA GLN A 112 -5.20 -0.74 -2.19
C GLN A 112 -6.11 0.43 -2.59
N SER A 113 -5.60 1.64 -2.73
CA SER A 113 -6.43 2.79 -3.11
C SER A 113 -6.69 2.86 -4.63
N THR A 114 -5.67 2.52 -5.42
CA THR A 114 -5.75 2.67 -6.89
C THR A 114 -6.90 1.91 -7.56
N PRO A 115 -7.30 0.68 -7.14
CA PRO A 115 -8.43 -0.01 -7.75
C PRO A 115 -9.81 0.54 -7.36
N HIS A 116 -9.92 1.28 -6.25
CA HIS A 116 -11.19 1.57 -5.60
C HIS A 116 -11.68 3.01 -5.79
N PHE A 117 -10.77 3.99 -5.97
CA PHE A 117 -11.14 5.38 -6.21
C PHE A 117 -10.09 6.14 -7.02
N ALA A 118 -10.47 7.29 -7.55
CA ALA A 118 -9.60 8.12 -8.36
C ALA A 118 -8.40 8.65 -7.55
N ILE A 119 -7.21 8.52 -8.12
CA ILE A 119 -5.96 9.02 -7.54
C ILE A 119 -5.46 10.23 -8.34
N ASP A 120 -5.24 11.32 -7.64
CA ASP A 120 -4.58 12.52 -8.16
C ASP A 120 -3.35 12.81 -7.29
N VAL A 121 -2.18 12.41 -7.79
CA VAL A 121 -0.91 12.58 -7.07
C VAL A 121 -0.54 14.04 -6.85
N GLN A 122 -0.97 14.95 -7.73
CA GLN A 122 -0.76 16.39 -7.55
C GLN A 122 -1.62 16.94 -6.43
N SER A 123 -2.89 16.49 -6.35
CA SER A 123 -3.80 16.88 -5.26
C SER A 123 -3.40 16.30 -3.91
N ILE A 124 -2.77 15.10 -3.88
CA ILE A 124 -2.19 14.49 -2.68
C ILE A 124 -0.89 15.20 -2.31
N ASP A 125 -0.16 15.70 -3.31
CA ASP A 125 1.17 16.31 -3.24
C ASP A 125 2.26 15.38 -2.68
N CYS A 126 2.08 14.05 -2.79
CA CYS A 126 3.08 13.09 -2.34
C CYS A 126 4.33 13.12 -3.25
N ASP A 127 5.48 12.79 -2.65
CA ASP A 127 6.76 12.79 -3.37
C ASP A 127 6.99 11.50 -4.15
N PHE A 128 6.43 10.41 -3.65
CA PHE A 128 6.42 9.10 -4.32
C PHE A 128 5.06 8.44 -4.15
N PHE A 129 4.59 7.73 -5.19
CA PHE A 129 3.38 6.93 -5.16
C PHE A 129 3.61 5.61 -5.90
N ALA A 130 3.25 4.47 -5.28
CA ALA A 130 3.51 3.17 -5.86
C ALA A 130 2.26 2.28 -5.86
N PHE A 131 1.97 1.60 -7.00
CA PHE A 131 0.90 0.62 -7.08
C PHE A 131 1.24 -0.57 -7.97
N SER A 132 0.42 -1.63 -7.93
CA SER A 132 0.56 -2.85 -8.72
C SER A 132 -0.57 -3.02 -9.72
N GLY A 133 -0.25 -3.36 -10.97
CA GLY A 133 -1.23 -3.53 -12.03
C GLY A 133 -2.28 -4.62 -11.76
N HIS A 134 -1.86 -5.77 -11.17
CA HIS A 134 -2.77 -6.88 -10.89
C HIS A 134 -3.88 -6.56 -9.87
N LYS A 135 -3.78 -5.48 -9.13
CA LYS A 135 -4.84 -5.04 -8.20
C LYS A 135 -5.88 -4.16 -8.87
N ILE A 136 -5.51 -3.47 -9.94
CA ILE A 136 -6.43 -2.64 -10.76
C ILE A 136 -6.79 -3.36 -12.06
N TYR A 137 -7.13 -4.64 -11.95
CA TYR A 137 -7.59 -5.50 -13.05
C TYR A 137 -6.58 -5.70 -14.20
N GLY A 138 -5.35 -5.23 -14.04
CA GLY A 138 -4.26 -5.39 -14.99
C GLY A 138 -3.48 -6.70 -14.80
N PRO A 139 -2.48 -6.95 -15.66
CA PRO A 139 -1.65 -8.16 -15.59
C PRO A 139 -0.82 -8.21 -14.32
N THR A 140 -0.38 -9.44 -13.97
CA THR A 140 0.73 -9.65 -13.05
C THR A 140 2.04 -9.18 -13.69
N GLY A 141 3.10 -8.92 -12.90
CA GLY A 141 4.41 -8.55 -13.43
C GLY A 141 4.64 -7.05 -13.60
N ILE A 142 3.60 -6.24 -13.63
CA ILE A 142 3.66 -4.79 -13.83
C ILE A 142 3.20 -4.00 -12.60
N GLY A 143 3.79 -2.84 -12.38
CA GLY A 143 3.40 -1.82 -11.42
C GLY A 143 4.03 -0.49 -11.80
N VAL A 144 3.65 0.56 -11.11
CA VAL A 144 4.07 1.92 -11.39
C VAL A 144 4.67 2.54 -10.14
N LEU A 145 5.74 3.30 -10.34
CA LEU A 145 6.27 4.26 -9.38
C LEU A 145 6.13 5.65 -10.01
N TYR A 146 5.38 6.52 -9.35
CA TYR A 146 5.44 7.96 -9.55
C TYR A 146 6.47 8.54 -8.56
N GLY A 147 7.23 9.52 -8.99
CA GLY A 147 8.09 10.31 -8.11
C GLY A 147 8.26 11.73 -8.65
N LYS A 148 8.35 12.72 -7.75
CA LYS A 148 8.72 14.07 -8.13
C LYS A 148 10.12 14.09 -8.72
N GLU A 149 10.30 14.80 -9.82
CA GLU A 149 11.55 14.83 -10.61
C GLU A 149 12.77 15.23 -9.76
N GLU A 150 12.61 16.21 -8.88
CA GLU A 150 13.66 16.68 -7.98
C GLU A 150 14.27 15.60 -7.08
N TRP A 151 13.46 14.63 -6.63
CA TRP A 151 13.93 13.50 -5.85
C TRP A 151 14.58 12.44 -6.75
N LEU A 152 13.88 12.06 -7.83
CA LEU A 152 14.35 11.03 -8.75
C LEU A 152 15.69 11.41 -9.40
N ASP A 153 15.90 12.66 -9.76
CA ASP A 153 17.14 13.13 -10.35
C ASP A 153 18.35 12.97 -9.42
N ARG A 154 18.14 13.17 -8.13
CA ARG A 154 19.20 13.08 -7.12
C ARG A 154 19.45 11.66 -6.61
N MET A 155 18.48 10.75 -6.77
CA MET A 155 18.61 9.36 -6.37
C MET A 155 19.51 8.59 -7.35
N PRO A 156 20.43 7.73 -6.88
CA PRO A 156 21.20 6.83 -7.76
C PRO A 156 20.31 5.74 -8.35
N PRO A 157 20.69 5.12 -9.48
CA PRO A 157 20.00 3.96 -10.02
C PRO A 157 19.92 2.82 -9.00
N TYR A 158 18.81 2.09 -8.99
CA TYR A 158 18.59 0.93 -8.12
C TYR A 158 19.16 -0.36 -8.71
N GLN A 159 19.03 -0.51 -10.03
CA GLN A 159 19.52 -1.67 -10.78
C GLN A 159 20.38 -1.18 -11.93
N GLY A 160 21.41 -1.96 -12.28
CA GLY A 160 22.26 -1.70 -13.44
C GLY A 160 21.98 -2.69 -14.55
N GLY A 161 22.07 -2.22 -15.79
CA GLY A 161 21.88 -3.05 -17.00
C GLY A 161 21.94 -2.23 -18.28
N GLY A 162 21.50 -2.80 -19.38
CA GLY A 162 21.29 -2.07 -20.62
C GLY A 162 20.11 -1.09 -20.50
N GLU A 163 19.91 -0.27 -21.51
CA GLU A 163 18.85 0.75 -21.68
C GLU A 163 18.92 1.94 -20.70
N MET A 164 19.38 1.75 -19.47
CA MET A 164 19.46 2.77 -18.42
C MET A 164 20.79 3.54 -18.37
N ILE A 165 21.68 3.25 -19.29
CA ILE A 165 23.03 3.84 -19.37
C ILE A 165 23.18 4.74 -20.60
N GLU A 166 23.90 5.86 -20.46
CA GLU A 166 24.33 6.71 -21.56
C GLU A 166 25.66 6.22 -22.14
N SER A 167 26.61 5.91 -21.27
CA SER A 167 27.92 5.33 -21.68
C SER A 167 28.46 4.41 -20.60
N VAL A 168 29.23 3.40 -21.03
CA VAL A 168 29.90 2.43 -20.15
C VAL A 168 31.34 2.24 -20.58
N SER A 169 32.28 2.36 -19.64
CA SER A 169 33.65 1.84 -19.74
C SER A 169 33.97 1.02 -18.48
N PHE A 170 35.13 0.39 -18.44
CA PHE A 170 35.57 -0.34 -17.23
C PHE A 170 35.83 0.61 -16.05
N GLU A 171 36.11 1.90 -16.33
CA GLU A 171 36.45 2.91 -15.33
C GLU A 171 35.22 3.68 -14.86
N LYS A 172 34.22 3.87 -15.74
CA LYS A 172 33.06 4.74 -15.43
C LYS A 172 31.84 4.39 -16.26
N THR A 173 30.67 4.54 -15.61
CA THR A 173 29.36 4.52 -16.27
C THR A 173 28.65 5.86 -16.07
N THR A 174 28.02 6.38 -17.12
CA THR A 174 27.04 7.47 -17.06
C THR A 174 25.65 6.94 -17.36
N PHE A 175 24.63 7.55 -16.77
CA PHE A 175 23.27 7.03 -16.81
C PHE A 175 22.38 7.91 -17.67
N GLU A 176 21.36 7.29 -18.27
CA GLU A 176 20.32 7.98 -18.99
C GLU A 176 19.51 8.92 -18.09
N LYS A 177 18.78 9.83 -18.73
CA LYS A 177 17.83 10.73 -18.05
C LYS A 177 16.61 9.96 -17.56
N LEU A 178 15.82 10.59 -16.70
CA LEU A 178 14.52 10.10 -16.29
C LEU A 178 13.58 9.96 -17.52
N PRO A 179 12.74 8.93 -17.57
CA PRO A 179 12.56 7.86 -16.59
C PRO A 179 13.55 6.69 -16.77
N PHE A 180 14.32 6.65 -17.85
CA PHE A 180 15.16 5.50 -18.28
C PHE A 180 16.24 5.12 -17.27
N LYS A 181 16.75 6.08 -16.51
CA LYS A 181 17.70 5.86 -15.41
C LYS A 181 17.29 4.74 -14.42
N PHE A 182 15.99 4.48 -14.26
CA PHE A 182 15.45 3.46 -13.38
C PHE A 182 14.85 2.25 -14.13
N GLU A 183 14.98 2.18 -15.44
CA GLU A 183 14.42 1.14 -16.31
C GLU A 183 15.54 0.27 -16.90
N ALA A 184 16.12 -0.62 -16.07
CA ALA A 184 17.22 -1.50 -16.49
C ALA A 184 16.71 -2.69 -17.31
N GLY A 185 17.24 -2.83 -18.52
CA GLY A 185 16.90 -3.91 -19.47
C GLY A 185 15.62 -3.66 -20.25
N THR A 186 15.30 -4.54 -21.19
CA THR A 186 14.11 -4.46 -22.02
C THR A 186 12.84 -4.47 -21.14
N PRO A 187 11.97 -3.45 -21.22
CA PRO A 187 10.76 -3.36 -20.40
C PRO A 187 9.74 -4.43 -20.79
N ASP A 188 8.87 -4.81 -19.83
CA ASP A 188 7.71 -5.68 -20.08
C ASP A 188 6.60 -4.88 -20.81
N TYR A 189 6.78 -4.68 -22.12
CA TYR A 189 5.83 -3.94 -22.95
C TYR A 189 4.49 -4.66 -23.11
N VAL A 190 4.42 -5.98 -22.97
CA VAL A 190 3.18 -6.75 -23.04
C VAL A 190 2.31 -6.45 -21.82
N ALA A 191 2.88 -6.56 -20.62
CA ALA A 191 2.16 -6.23 -19.39
C ALA A 191 1.85 -4.73 -19.28
N THR A 192 2.72 -3.86 -19.83
CA THR A 192 2.47 -2.40 -19.90
C THR A 192 1.23 -2.09 -20.74
N HIS A 193 1.10 -2.72 -21.92
CA HIS A 193 -0.08 -2.56 -22.76
C HIS A 193 -1.35 -3.13 -22.09
N GLY A 194 -1.24 -4.28 -21.42
CA GLY A 194 -2.32 -4.86 -20.65
C GLY A 194 -2.77 -3.97 -19.49
N LEU A 195 -1.83 -3.32 -18.78
CA LEU A 195 -2.17 -2.35 -17.74
C LEU A 195 -2.87 -1.12 -18.31
N ALA A 196 -2.40 -0.57 -19.44
CA ALA A 196 -3.06 0.55 -20.10
C ALA A 196 -4.52 0.22 -20.48
N THR A 197 -4.75 -1.00 -20.97
CA THR A 197 -6.10 -1.50 -21.29
C THR A 197 -6.99 -1.56 -20.02
N ALA A 198 -6.46 -2.08 -18.92
CA ALA A 198 -7.19 -2.15 -17.65
C ALA A 198 -7.52 -0.75 -17.11
N LEU A 199 -6.58 0.18 -17.16
CA LEU A 199 -6.79 1.57 -16.72
C LEU A 199 -7.88 2.26 -17.56
N ASN A 200 -7.88 2.07 -18.89
CA ASN A 200 -8.91 2.58 -19.76
C ASN A 200 -10.28 1.97 -19.44
N TYR A 201 -10.32 0.68 -19.13
CA TYR A 201 -11.57 0.00 -18.76
C TYR A 201 -12.18 0.57 -17.48
N VAL A 202 -11.43 0.66 -16.40
CA VAL A 202 -11.94 1.20 -15.11
C VAL A 202 -12.29 2.69 -15.23
N SER A 203 -11.51 3.46 -16.00
CA SER A 203 -11.80 4.87 -16.29
C SER A 203 -13.11 5.04 -17.06
N ALA A 204 -13.41 4.14 -18.00
CA ALA A 204 -14.67 4.16 -18.77
C ALA A 204 -15.90 3.80 -17.91
N LEU A 205 -15.74 2.95 -16.90
CA LEU A 205 -16.78 2.68 -15.89
C LEU A 205 -17.01 3.87 -14.96
N GLY A 206 -15.97 4.67 -14.74
CA GLY A 206 -15.94 5.80 -13.82
C GLY A 206 -15.54 5.37 -12.38
N MET A 207 -14.41 5.88 -11.92
CA MET A 207 -13.88 5.54 -10.60
C MET A 207 -14.83 5.93 -9.45
N ASP A 208 -15.59 7.02 -9.60
CA ASP A 208 -16.59 7.42 -8.61
C ASP A 208 -17.77 6.41 -8.54
N ASN A 209 -18.15 5.82 -9.66
CA ASN A 209 -19.18 4.76 -9.68
C ASN A 209 -18.69 3.49 -8.99
N ILE A 210 -17.43 3.10 -9.25
CA ILE A 210 -16.78 1.97 -8.58
C ILE A 210 -16.73 2.20 -7.08
N ALA A 211 -16.23 3.36 -6.64
CA ALA A 211 -16.15 3.73 -5.24
C ALA A 211 -17.51 3.72 -4.54
N ALA A 212 -18.57 4.23 -5.20
CA ALA A 212 -19.93 4.26 -4.64
C ALA A 212 -20.49 2.84 -4.49
N HIS A 213 -20.34 1.99 -5.51
CA HIS A 213 -20.78 0.60 -5.50
C HIS A 213 -20.09 -0.22 -4.40
N GLU A 214 -18.77 -0.16 -4.34
CA GLU A 214 -17.99 -0.93 -3.36
C GLU A 214 -18.25 -0.45 -1.93
N ARG A 215 -18.45 0.84 -1.71
CA ARG A 215 -18.86 1.39 -0.41
C ARG A 215 -20.23 0.86 0.02
N GLU A 216 -21.22 0.84 -0.88
CA GLU A 216 -22.54 0.29 -0.59
C GLU A 216 -22.45 -1.19 -0.16
N LEU A 217 -21.63 -2.01 -0.85
CA LEU A 217 -21.41 -3.40 -0.49
C LEU A 217 -20.69 -3.55 0.85
N THR A 218 -19.68 -2.72 1.10
CA THR A 218 -18.90 -2.74 2.34
C THR A 218 -19.78 -2.39 3.55
N ASP A 219 -20.55 -1.31 3.46
CA ASP A 219 -21.47 -0.87 4.52
C ASP A 219 -22.56 -1.92 4.77
N TYR A 220 -23.09 -2.50 3.70
CA TYR A 220 -24.07 -3.57 3.80
C TYR A 220 -23.48 -4.81 4.49
N CYS A 221 -22.30 -5.25 4.08
CA CYS A 221 -21.62 -6.40 4.69
C CYS A 221 -21.30 -6.15 6.18
N MET A 222 -20.75 -5.00 6.50
CA MET A 222 -20.45 -4.63 7.90
C MET A 222 -21.69 -4.69 8.79
N LYS A 223 -22.82 -4.17 8.31
CA LYS A 223 -24.10 -4.20 9.02
C LYS A 223 -24.60 -5.63 9.24
N ARG A 224 -24.61 -6.43 8.17
CA ARG A 224 -25.10 -7.81 8.21
C ARG A 224 -24.25 -8.71 9.11
N LEU A 225 -22.91 -8.61 9.01
CA LEU A 225 -22.01 -9.37 9.87
C LEU A 225 -22.14 -8.97 11.33
N ALA A 226 -22.39 -7.70 11.64
CA ALA A 226 -22.59 -7.23 13.02
C ALA A 226 -23.84 -7.83 13.71
N GLU A 227 -24.79 -8.39 12.95
CA GLU A 227 -25.98 -9.07 13.46
C GLU A 227 -25.68 -10.51 13.95
N ILE A 228 -24.51 -11.05 13.64
CA ILE A 228 -24.11 -12.42 14.00
C ILE A 228 -23.55 -12.44 15.42
N ASP A 229 -24.09 -13.31 16.28
CA ASP A 229 -23.60 -13.49 17.64
C ASP A 229 -22.12 -13.92 17.66
N GLY A 230 -21.32 -13.24 18.50
CA GLY A 230 -19.88 -13.52 18.60
C GLY A 230 -19.04 -12.94 17.49
N MET A 231 -19.62 -12.17 16.56
CA MET A 231 -18.87 -11.48 15.51
C MET A 231 -17.97 -10.37 16.10
N ARG A 232 -16.69 -10.39 15.72
CA ARG A 232 -15.73 -9.34 16.00
C ARG A 232 -15.22 -8.75 14.70
N LEU A 233 -15.59 -7.50 14.42
CA LEU A 233 -15.17 -6.76 13.24
C LEU A 233 -13.89 -5.96 13.51
N PHE A 234 -13.02 -5.83 12.52
CA PHE A 234 -11.76 -5.07 12.58
C PHE A 234 -11.75 -3.98 11.51
N GLY A 235 -11.15 -2.83 11.83
CA GLY A 235 -11.19 -1.67 10.95
C GLY A 235 -12.60 -1.13 10.81
N THR A 236 -13.10 -0.54 11.88
CA THR A 236 -14.50 -0.01 11.98
C THR A 236 -14.58 1.49 11.74
N THR A 237 -13.57 2.06 11.07
CA THR A 237 -13.52 3.48 10.69
C THR A 237 -14.62 3.82 9.69
N GLU A 238 -15.19 5.02 9.79
CA GLU A 238 -16.11 5.54 8.78
C GLU A 238 -15.40 5.70 7.43
N GLY A 239 -16.12 5.44 6.34
CA GLY A 239 -15.61 5.63 4.98
C GLY A 239 -14.48 4.66 4.60
N LYS A 240 -14.42 3.50 5.27
CA LYS A 240 -13.46 2.44 4.90
C LYS A 240 -13.70 1.95 3.47
N ASP A 241 -12.65 1.38 2.91
CA ASP A 241 -12.68 0.82 1.56
C ASP A 241 -13.08 -0.67 1.57
N ALA A 242 -13.30 -1.24 0.42
CA ALA A 242 -13.86 -2.54 0.02
C ALA A 242 -13.25 -3.80 0.71
N VAL A 243 -12.82 -3.69 1.95
CA VAL A 243 -12.24 -4.75 2.78
C VAL A 243 -12.97 -4.87 4.11
N VAL A 244 -13.47 -6.07 4.41
CA VAL A 244 -14.11 -6.39 5.71
C VAL A 244 -13.35 -7.54 6.37
N SER A 245 -12.76 -7.27 7.52
CA SER A 245 -12.00 -8.24 8.30
C SER A 245 -12.71 -8.58 9.61
N PHE A 246 -12.77 -9.88 9.94
CA PHE A 246 -13.56 -10.35 11.06
C PHE A 246 -13.04 -11.65 11.68
N LEU A 247 -13.53 -11.97 12.87
CA LEU A 247 -13.48 -13.26 13.57
C LEU A 247 -14.85 -13.56 14.15
N VAL A 248 -15.17 -14.84 14.40
CA VAL A 248 -16.44 -15.27 14.97
C VAL A 248 -16.16 -16.17 16.18
N GLY A 249 -16.54 -15.73 17.37
CA GLY A 249 -16.33 -16.48 18.62
C GLY A 249 -14.89 -16.99 18.74
N ASP A 250 -14.76 -18.27 19.08
CA ASP A 250 -13.47 -18.95 19.24
C ASP A 250 -13.05 -19.73 17.99
N ILE A 251 -13.74 -19.55 16.85
CA ILE A 251 -13.42 -20.26 15.61
C ILE A 251 -12.10 -19.73 15.05
N HIS A 252 -11.12 -20.62 14.88
CA HIS A 252 -9.85 -20.26 14.31
C HIS A 252 -10.02 -19.76 12.85
N HIS A 253 -9.33 -18.67 12.48
CA HIS A 253 -9.49 -18.03 11.17
C HIS A 253 -9.26 -18.99 9.98
N LEU A 254 -8.35 -19.97 10.11
CA LEU A 254 -8.10 -20.96 9.04
C LEU A 254 -9.27 -21.95 8.90
N ASP A 255 -9.87 -22.37 10.01
CA ASP A 255 -11.02 -23.26 10.01
C ASP A 255 -12.23 -22.57 9.40
N MET A 256 -12.47 -21.30 9.78
CA MET A 256 -13.51 -20.49 9.16
C MET A 256 -13.32 -20.35 7.64
N GLY A 257 -12.10 -20.03 7.19
CA GLY A 257 -11.82 -19.95 5.76
C GLY A 257 -12.04 -21.29 5.04
N THR A 258 -11.68 -22.42 5.66
CA THR A 258 -11.90 -23.76 5.11
C THR A 258 -13.39 -24.11 5.01
N LEU A 259 -14.19 -23.69 6.00
CA LEU A 259 -15.65 -23.91 5.98
C LEU A 259 -16.30 -23.08 4.86
N LEU A 260 -15.94 -21.80 4.76
CA LEU A 260 -16.45 -20.91 3.71
C LEU A 260 -16.05 -21.39 2.30
N ASP A 261 -14.82 -21.85 2.12
CA ASP A 261 -14.35 -22.41 0.84
C ASP A 261 -15.18 -23.62 0.39
N ARG A 262 -15.56 -24.51 1.33
CA ARG A 262 -16.46 -25.64 1.03
C ARG A 262 -17.87 -25.23 0.60
N LEU A 263 -18.28 -24.03 0.98
CA LEU A 263 -19.55 -23.42 0.57
C LEU A 263 -19.40 -22.60 -0.73
N GLY A 264 -18.21 -22.57 -1.33
CA GLY A 264 -17.93 -21.82 -2.55
C GLY A 264 -17.67 -20.33 -2.32
N ILE A 265 -17.38 -19.92 -1.07
CA ILE A 265 -17.16 -18.51 -0.69
C ILE A 265 -15.65 -18.28 -0.51
N ALA A 266 -15.07 -17.48 -1.41
CA ALA A 266 -13.65 -17.16 -1.40
C ALA A 266 -13.35 -16.02 -0.44
N VAL A 267 -12.69 -16.32 0.68
CA VAL A 267 -12.13 -15.33 1.62
C VAL A 267 -10.63 -15.54 1.77
N ARG A 268 -9.93 -14.54 2.28
CA ARG A 268 -8.52 -14.70 2.66
C ARG A 268 -8.42 -14.82 4.17
N THR A 269 -7.52 -15.71 4.65
CA THR A 269 -7.27 -15.91 6.08
C THR A 269 -5.80 -15.68 6.42
N GLY A 270 -5.51 -15.39 7.69
CA GLY A 270 -4.17 -15.21 8.23
C GLY A 270 -3.82 -13.76 8.54
N HIS A 271 -2.53 -13.43 8.55
CA HIS A 271 -2.03 -12.09 8.93
C HIS A 271 -2.02 -11.08 7.77
N HIS A 272 -2.47 -11.42 6.57
CA HIS A 272 -2.60 -10.55 5.38
C HIS A 272 -1.33 -9.76 5.00
N CYS A 273 -0.14 -10.28 5.34
CA CYS A 273 1.13 -9.56 5.20
C CYS A 273 1.20 -8.24 5.99
N ALA A 274 0.49 -8.16 7.13
CA ALA A 274 0.45 -7.04 8.06
C ALA A 274 0.48 -7.56 9.51
N GLN A 275 1.51 -8.35 9.84
CA GLN A 275 1.64 -8.98 11.15
C GLN A 275 1.59 -7.99 12.31
N PRO A 276 2.17 -6.77 12.25
CA PRO A 276 2.05 -5.79 13.32
C PRO A 276 0.60 -5.40 13.66
N VAL A 277 -0.33 -5.49 12.69
CA VAL A 277 -1.78 -5.30 12.96
C VAL A 277 -2.33 -6.44 13.81
N MET A 278 -1.90 -7.68 13.55
CA MET A 278 -2.30 -8.84 14.36
C MET A 278 -1.81 -8.69 15.79
N ASP A 279 -0.55 -8.31 15.97
CA ASP A 279 0.08 -8.09 17.27
C ASP A 279 -0.66 -6.97 18.04
N ARG A 280 -1.04 -5.88 17.36
CA ARG A 280 -1.80 -4.77 17.95
C ARG A 280 -3.17 -5.19 18.49
N PHE A 281 -3.86 -6.13 17.81
CA PHE A 281 -5.14 -6.66 18.25
C PHE A 281 -5.04 -7.91 19.13
N GLY A 282 -3.83 -8.43 19.37
CA GLY A 282 -3.58 -9.63 20.17
C GLY A 282 -4.16 -10.91 19.56
N ILE A 283 -4.12 -11.03 18.20
CA ILE A 283 -4.67 -12.16 17.46
C ILE A 283 -3.62 -12.78 16.54
N GLN A 284 -3.81 -14.05 16.15
CA GLN A 284 -2.89 -14.74 15.25
C GLN A 284 -3.18 -14.48 13.76
N GLY A 285 -4.39 -14.10 13.43
CA GLY A 285 -4.86 -13.84 12.10
C GLY A 285 -6.35 -13.54 12.09
N MET A 286 -6.88 -13.17 10.94
CA MET A 286 -8.30 -12.89 10.75
C MET A 286 -8.79 -13.41 9.40
N VAL A 287 -10.10 -13.46 9.22
CA VAL A 287 -10.77 -13.70 7.93
C VAL A 287 -10.99 -12.34 7.28
N ARG A 288 -10.76 -12.24 5.98
CA ARG A 288 -10.97 -11.02 5.20
C ARG A 288 -11.81 -11.32 3.95
N ALA A 289 -12.96 -10.69 3.86
CA ALA A 289 -13.70 -10.52 2.61
C ALA A 289 -13.23 -9.24 1.91
N SER A 290 -13.15 -9.27 0.60
CA SER A 290 -12.79 -8.11 -0.23
C SER A 290 -13.76 -8.02 -1.39
N PHE A 291 -14.28 -6.83 -1.65
CA PHE A 291 -15.20 -6.56 -2.73
C PHE A 291 -14.49 -5.88 -3.89
N GLY A 292 -14.99 -6.10 -5.08
CA GLY A 292 -14.58 -5.42 -6.30
C GLY A 292 -15.81 -5.00 -7.11
N LEU A 293 -15.58 -4.28 -8.18
CA LEU A 293 -16.62 -3.71 -9.04
C LEU A 293 -17.66 -4.72 -9.59
N TYR A 294 -17.39 -6.01 -9.49
CA TYR A 294 -18.23 -7.11 -10.00
C TYR A 294 -19.02 -7.85 -8.92
N ASN A 295 -18.82 -7.56 -7.63
CA ASN A 295 -19.56 -8.23 -6.57
C ASN A 295 -20.97 -7.67 -6.39
N THR A 296 -21.83 -8.45 -5.76
CA THR A 296 -23.26 -8.12 -5.56
C THR A 296 -23.67 -8.24 -4.10
N LYS A 297 -24.88 -7.72 -3.76
CA LYS A 297 -25.46 -7.88 -2.42
C LYS A 297 -25.84 -9.32 -2.11
N GLU A 298 -26.24 -10.09 -3.11
CA GLU A 298 -26.57 -11.52 -2.98
C GLU A 298 -25.34 -12.32 -2.59
N GLU A 299 -24.13 -11.93 -3.06
CA GLU A 299 -22.87 -12.55 -2.63
C GLU A 299 -22.51 -12.18 -1.19
N VAL A 300 -22.84 -10.96 -0.75
CA VAL A 300 -22.74 -10.58 0.67
C VAL A 300 -23.70 -11.41 1.52
N ASP A 301 -24.95 -11.58 1.07
CA ASP A 301 -25.94 -12.41 1.78
C ASP A 301 -25.50 -13.88 1.87
N ALA A 302 -24.82 -14.37 0.84
CA ALA A 302 -24.26 -15.73 0.86
C ALA A 302 -23.09 -15.88 1.85
N LEU A 303 -22.30 -14.83 2.07
CA LEU A 303 -21.23 -14.81 3.07
C LEU A 303 -21.78 -14.81 4.48
N VAL A 304 -22.87 -14.09 4.76
CA VAL A 304 -23.51 -13.93 6.08
C VAL A 304 -24.27 -15.18 6.48
#